data_4495085e23bc4df9ea13a102a812772f
#
_entry.id   4495085e23bc4df9ea13a102a812772f
#
_cell.length_a   1.000
_cell.length_b   1.000
_cell.length_c   1.000
_cell.angle_alpha   90.00
_cell.angle_beta   90.00
_cell.angle_gamma   90.00
#
_symmetry.space_group_name_H-M   'P 1'
#
loop_
_entity.id
_entity.type
_entity.pdbx_description
1 polymer ?
#
loop_
_entity_poly.entity_id
_entity_poly.type
_entity_poly.pdbx_seq_one_letter_code
_entity_poly.pdbx_strand_id
1 'polypeptide(L)'
;MVAIVAVSEHWGIGKDGDLLFSIHQDMRRFRTLTSYMTVIMGRKTLESLPGGKPLPKRRNIVLSSRMEPTEGVEIAHSIEELLALVADDPAEEIYVIGGGQVYTALLPHCEKVLLTKVYASPEADAFFPDLDADPAWKVASESELLEEDGLKFQFIDYVRA
;
A
#
# COMPACT_ATOMS: atom_id res chain seq x y z
N MET A 1 -9.83 -4.83 4.95
CA MET A 1 -8.69 -3.94 4.58
C MET A 1 -8.53 -3.90 3.08
N VAL A 2 -8.02 -2.80 2.61
CA VAL A 2 -7.74 -2.58 1.20
C VAL A 2 -6.24 -2.31 1.06
N ALA A 3 -5.53 -3.07 0.24
CA ALA A 3 -4.14 -2.75 -0.08
C ALA A 3 -4.13 -1.76 -1.25
N ILE A 4 -3.25 -0.78 -1.20
CA ILE A 4 -3.04 0.17 -2.28
C ILE A 4 -1.54 0.22 -2.59
N VAL A 5 -1.17 0.01 -3.86
CA VAL A 5 0.22 -0.21 -4.24
C VAL A 5 0.47 0.09 -5.71
N ALA A 6 1.66 0.62 -6.01
CA ALA A 6 2.15 0.74 -7.39
C ALA A 6 3.24 -0.31 -7.61
N VAL A 7 3.13 -1.08 -8.68
CA VAL A 7 4.06 -2.16 -9.01
C VAL A 7 4.62 -2.01 -10.42
N SER A 8 5.86 -2.51 -10.60
CA SER A 8 6.46 -2.66 -11.93
C SER A 8 5.86 -3.88 -12.65
N GLU A 9 6.31 -4.13 -13.88
CA GLU A 9 5.88 -5.31 -14.65
C GLU A 9 6.15 -6.63 -13.93
N HIS A 10 7.18 -6.67 -13.09
CA HIS A 10 7.57 -7.87 -12.33
C HIS A 10 7.23 -7.75 -10.84
N TRP A 11 6.21 -6.94 -10.51
CA TRP A 11 5.70 -6.79 -9.13
C TRP A 11 6.68 -6.13 -8.16
N GLY A 12 7.69 -5.42 -8.68
CA GLY A 12 8.60 -4.62 -7.86
C GLY A 12 7.89 -3.40 -7.30
N ILE A 13 8.20 -3.03 -6.06
CA ILE A 13 7.62 -1.87 -5.40
C ILE A 13 8.66 -0.89 -4.86
N GLY A 14 9.89 -1.31 -4.67
CA GLY A 14 10.93 -0.47 -4.11
C GLY A 14 12.34 -0.93 -4.38
N LYS A 15 13.29 -0.03 -4.15
CA LYS A 15 14.72 -0.27 -4.23
C LYS A 15 15.42 0.64 -3.22
N ASP A 16 16.29 0.04 -2.38
CA ASP A 16 17.08 0.76 -1.38
C ASP A 16 16.24 1.67 -0.47
N GLY A 17 15.02 1.22 -0.11
CA GLY A 17 14.12 1.94 0.78
C GLY A 17 13.25 3.00 0.11
N ASP A 18 13.40 3.22 -1.20
CA ASP A 18 12.61 4.19 -1.96
C ASP A 18 11.60 3.48 -2.86
N LEU A 19 10.51 4.19 -3.19
CA LEU A 19 9.56 3.73 -4.19
C LEU A 19 10.21 3.73 -5.57
N LEU A 20 9.80 2.79 -6.44
CA LEU A 20 10.32 2.71 -7.80
C LEU A 20 9.82 3.85 -8.69
N PHE A 21 8.63 4.36 -8.43
CA PHE A 21 7.97 5.33 -9.31
C PHE A 21 7.43 6.51 -8.51
N SER A 22 7.48 7.69 -9.15
CA SER A 22 6.83 8.90 -8.64
C SER A 22 5.95 9.44 -9.77
N ILE A 23 4.69 9.05 -9.78
CA ILE A 23 3.71 9.43 -10.79
C ILE A 23 2.66 10.33 -10.13
N HIS A 24 2.52 11.58 -10.58
CA HIS A 24 1.63 12.56 -9.96
C HIS A 24 0.18 12.12 -9.96
N GLN A 25 -0.30 11.50 -11.04
CA GLN A 25 -1.68 11.02 -11.12
C GLN A 25 -1.94 9.93 -10.08
N ASP A 26 -0.96 9.06 -9.86
CA ASP A 26 -1.04 8.00 -8.86
C ASP A 26 -1.01 8.57 -7.44
N MET A 27 -0.11 9.50 -7.17
CA MET A 27 0.01 10.16 -5.87
C MET A 27 -1.25 10.96 -5.52
N ARG A 28 -1.86 11.61 -6.51
CA ARG A 28 -3.12 12.34 -6.33
C ARG A 28 -4.27 11.39 -6.00
N ARG A 29 -4.35 10.27 -6.71
CA ARG A 29 -5.33 9.22 -6.45
C ARG A 29 -5.18 8.66 -5.04
N PHE A 30 -3.96 8.35 -4.65
CA PHE A 30 -3.63 7.87 -3.30
C PHE A 30 -4.13 8.85 -2.24
N ARG A 31 -3.83 10.14 -2.39
CA ARG A 31 -4.26 11.16 -1.44
C ARG A 31 -5.78 11.27 -1.37
N THR A 32 -6.46 11.26 -2.52
CA THR A 32 -7.91 11.34 -2.58
C THR A 32 -8.57 10.14 -1.90
N LEU A 33 -8.08 8.93 -2.15
CA LEU A 33 -8.66 7.71 -1.58
C LEU A 33 -8.41 7.57 -0.08
N THR A 34 -7.24 7.99 0.40
CA THR A 34 -6.84 7.75 1.80
C THR A 34 -7.13 8.91 2.75
N SER A 35 -7.48 10.09 2.27
CA SER A 35 -7.78 11.25 3.13
C SER A 35 -8.95 10.94 4.06
N TYR A 36 -8.75 11.22 5.36
CA TYR A 36 -9.70 10.94 6.44
C TYR A 36 -9.97 9.45 6.67
N MET A 37 -9.11 8.60 6.11
CA MET A 37 -9.15 7.15 6.30
C MET A 37 -8.05 6.70 7.26
N THR A 38 -8.01 5.41 7.55
CA THR A 38 -6.94 4.78 8.32
C THR A 38 -5.89 4.23 7.35
N VAL A 39 -4.61 4.53 7.61
CA VAL A 39 -3.50 3.99 6.84
C VAL A 39 -2.61 3.15 7.76
N ILE A 40 -2.23 1.97 7.27
CA ILE A 40 -1.38 1.02 7.99
C ILE A 40 -0.08 0.87 7.21
N MET A 41 1.03 0.96 7.93
CA MET A 41 2.37 0.90 7.32
C MET A 41 3.35 0.23 8.26
N GLY A 42 4.51 -0.16 7.71
CA GLY A 42 5.65 -0.56 8.51
C GLY A 42 6.48 0.65 8.94
N ARG A 43 7.38 0.46 9.89
CA ARG A 43 8.25 1.52 10.40
C ARG A 43 9.09 2.19 9.30
N LYS A 44 9.66 1.38 8.40
CA LYS A 44 10.49 1.93 7.30
C LYS A 44 9.68 2.79 6.34
N THR A 45 8.43 2.45 6.11
CA THR A 45 7.53 3.27 5.28
C THR A 45 7.28 4.62 5.96
N LEU A 46 7.02 4.64 7.26
CA LEU A 46 6.87 5.89 8.01
C LEU A 46 8.12 6.77 7.85
N GLU A 47 9.31 6.18 8.03
CA GLU A 47 10.57 6.90 7.92
C GLU A 47 10.79 7.47 6.51
N SER A 48 10.23 6.85 5.48
CA SER A 48 10.35 7.29 4.09
C SER A 48 9.34 8.39 3.70
N LEU A 49 8.34 8.64 4.53
CA LEU A 49 7.37 9.72 4.28
C LEU A 49 8.05 11.09 4.42
N PRO A 50 7.50 12.14 3.80
CA PRO A 50 8.09 13.48 3.87
C PRO A 50 8.38 13.91 5.32
N GLY A 51 9.64 14.18 5.62
CA GLY A 51 10.10 14.55 6.97
C GLY A 51 10.03 13.41 7.98
N GLY A 52 9.79 12.17 7.56
CA GLY A 52 9.61 11.04 8.47
C GLY A 52 8.37 11.16 9.34
N LYS A 53 7.39 11.94 8.91
CA LYS A 53 6.19 12.28 9.69
C LYS A 53 4.97 11.52 9.18
N PRO A 54 3.98 11.25 10.07
CA PRO A 54 2.75 10.61 9.63
C PRO A 54 2.00 11.45 8.60
N LEU A 55 1.21 10.78 7.77
CA LEU A 55 0.40 11.44 6.76
C LEU A 55 -0.67 12.32 7.42
N PRO A 56 -0.78 13.60 7.03
CA PRO A 56 -1.78 14.49 7.62
C PRO A 56 -3.21 14.05 7.26
N LYS A 57 -4.17 14.38 8.12
CA LYS A 57 -5.60 14.10 7.90
C LYS A 57 -5.94 12.62 7.76
N ARG A 58 -5.13 11.74 8.36
CA ARG A 58 -5.36 10.29 8.34
C ARG A 58 -5.05 9.74 9.72
N ARG A 59 -5.69 8.64 10.07
CA ARG A 59 -5.28 7.85 11.23
C ARG A 59 -4.11 6.98 10.79
N ASN A 60 -2.94 7.20 11.37
CA ASN A 60 -1.73 6.46 11.01
C ASN A 60 -1.46 5.36 12.03
N ILE A 61 -1.37 4.13 11.58
CA ILE A 61 -1.02 2.97 12.42
C ILE A 61 0.23 2.33 11.84
N VAL A 62 1.23 2.13 12.70
CA VAL A 62 2.48 1.46 12.31
C VAL A 62 2.48 0.06 12.90
N LEU A 63 2.65 -0.94 12.06
CA LEU A 63 2.84 -2.33 12.48
C LEU A 63 4.33 -2.57 12.64
N SER A 64 4.79 -2.68 13.89
CA SER A 64 6.20 -2.88 14.22
C SER A 64 6.33 -3.54 15.58
N SER A 65 7.06 -4.65 15.66
CA SER A 65 7.24 -5.39 16.93
C SER A 65 8.11 -4.65 17.95
N ARG A 66 8.87 -3.64 17.53
CA ARG A 66 9.88 -3.00 18.38
C ARG A 66 9.80 -1.48 18.45
N MET A 67 8.90 -0.85 17.73
CA MET A 67 8.85 0.61 17.69
C MET A 67 8.40 1.19 19.02
N GLU A 68 9.07 2.27 19.45
CA GLU A 68 8.72 3.04 20.64
C GLU A 68 7.54 3.99 20.33
N PRO A 69 6.79 4.41 21.37
CA PRO A 69 5.72 5.39 21.16
C PRO A 69 6.22 6.63 20.42
N THR A 70 5.45 7.05 19.43
CA THR A 70 5.81 8.16 18.54
C THR A 70 4.59 9.05 18.34
N GLU A 71 4.79 10.37 18.39
CA GLU A 71 3.71 11.32 18.22
C GLU A 71 3.05 11.20 16.85
N GLY A 72 1.73 11.24 16.84
CA GLY A 72 0.94 11.24 15.62
C GLY A 72 0.68 9.86 15.02
N VAL A 73 1.21 8.78 15.61
CA VAL A 73 0.97 7.42 15.15
C VAL A 73 0.51 6.53 16.30
N GLU A 74 -0.33 5.56 15.95
CA GLU A 74 -0.63 4.45 16.84
C GLU A 74 0.29 3.30 16.45
N ILE A 75 0.74 2.52 17.41
CA ILE A 75 1.66 1.42 17.14
C ILE A 75 0.97 0.11 17.50
N ALA A 76 0.96 -0.83 16.56
CA ALA A 76 0.56 -2.20 16.79
C ALA A 76 1.82 -3.06 16.76
N HIS A 77 2.07 -3.82 17.82
CA HIS A 77 3.25 -4.68 17.93
C HIS A 77 3.02 -6.08 17.33
N SER A 78 1.78 -6.36 16.93
CA SER A 78 1.40 -7.62 16.29
C SER A 78 0.20 -7.41 15.40
N ILE A 79 -0.08 -8.40 14.54
CA ILE A 79 -1.29 -8.39 13.70
C ILE A 79 -2.53 -8.43 14.59
N GLU A 80 -2.50 -9.18 15.69
CA GLU A 80 -3.62 -9.25 16.62
C GLU A 80 -3.94 -7.89 17.23
N GLU A 81 -2.92 -7.15 17.67
CA GLU A 81 -3.10 -5.79 18.17
C GLU A 81 -3.67 -4.86 17.09
N LEU A 82 -3.16 -4.99 15.86
CA LEU A 82 -3.63 -4.19 14.73
C LEU A 82 -5.11 -4.44 14.47
N LEU A 83 -5.52 -5.69 14.40
CA LEU A 83 -6.92 -6.05 14.15
C LEU A 83 -7.85 -5.53 15.25
N ALA A 84 -7.39 -5.54 16.50
CA ALA A 84 -8.14 -4.97 17.61
C ALA A 84 -8.29 -3.45 17.49
N LEU A 85 -7.24 -2.75 17.05
CA LEU A 85 -7.27 -1.28 16.87
C LEU A 85 -8.28 -0.84 15.80
N VAL A 86 -8.50 -1.65 14.77
CA VAL A 86 -9.38 -1.31 13.64
C VAL A 86 -10.69 -2.10 13.63
N ALA A 87 -11.00 -2.81 14.72
CA ALA A 87 -12.15 -3.70 14.79
C ALA A 87 -13.48 -3.02 14.50
N ASP A 88 -13.63 -1.74 14.87
CA ASP A 88 -14.87 -0.99 14.69
C ASP A 88 -14.88 -0.15 13.40
N ASP A 89 -13.79 -0.16 12.62
CA ASP A 89 -13.70 0.61 11.40
C ASP A 89 -14.27 -0.19 10.21
N PRO A 90 -14.99 0.48 9.29
CA PRO A 90 -15.39 -0.18 8.04
C PRO A 90 -14.16 -0.66 7.26
N ALA A 91 -14.23 -1.87 6.71
CA ALA A 91 -13.11 -2.47 6.00
C ALA A 91 -12.62 -1.61 4.83
N GLU A 92 -13.54 -0.96 4.11
CA GLU A 92 -13.23 -0.10 2.97
C GLU A 92 -12.56 1.23 3.36
N GLU A 93 -12.46 1.54 4.65
CA GLU A 93 -11.79 2.74 5.15
C GLU A 93 -10.40 2.45 5.72
N ILE A 94 -9.93 1.21 5.64
CA ILE A 94 -8.63 0.78 6.16
C ILE A 94 -7.72 0.41 5.00
N TYR A 95 -6.65 1.20 4.80
CA TYR A 95 -5.70 1.06 3.69
C TYR A 95 -4.33 0.59 4.17
N VAL A 96 -3.82 -0.47 3.56
CA VAL A 96 -2.45 -0.96 3.79
C VAL A 96 -1.56 -0.32 2.72
N ILE A 97 -0.57 0.45 3.15
CA ILE A 97 0.24 1.28 2.24
C ILE A 97 1.71 0.85 2.12
N GLY A 98 2.12 -0.21 2.81
CA GLY A 98 3.44 -0.80 2.60
C GLY A 98 4.30 -0.90 3.86
N GLY A 99 5.48 -1.35 3.76
CA GLY A 99 6.14 -1.91 2.56
C GLY A 99 5.93 -3.40 2.33
N GLY A 100 6.89 -4.02 1.62
CA GLY A 100 6.73 -5.38 1.15
C GLY A 100 6.36 -6.39 2.21
N GLN A 101 7.01 -6.36 3.37
CA GLN A 101 6.71 -7.28 4.47
C GLN A 101 5.30 -7.05 5.03
N VAL A 102 4.87 -5.81 5.15
CA VAL A 102 3.54 -5.48 5.67
C VAL A 102 2.46 -5.89 4.67
N TYR A 103 2.68 -5.67 3.37
CA TYR A 103 1.76 -6.16 2.35
C TYR A 103 1.60 -7.68 2.42
N THR A 104 2.71 -8.40 2.48
CA THR A 104 2.68 -9.87 2.55
C THR A 104 1.94 -10.36 3.81
N ALA A 105 2.21 -9.74 4.95
CA ALA A 105 1.60 -10.13 6.22
C ALA A 105 0.10 -9.84 6.27
N LEU A 106 -0.34 -8.73 5.68
CA LEU A 106 -1.73 -8.28 5.77
C LEU A 106 -2.60 -8.65 4.55
N LEU A 107 -2.01 -9.10 3.46
CA LEU A 107 -2.78 -9.50 2.28
C LEU A 107 -3.88 -10.55 2.59
N PRO A 108 -3.64 -11.54 3.48
CA PRO A 108 -4.72 -12.46 3.88
C PRO A 108 -5.92 -11.77 4.54
N HIS A 109 -5.75 -10.58 5.06
CA HIS A 109 -6.80 -9.79 5.71
C HIS A 109 -7.42 -8.75 4.78
N CYS A 110 -6.97 -8.68 3.53
CA CYS A 110 -7.49 -7.76 2.54
C CYS A 110 -8.56 -8.41 1.68
N GLU A 111 -9.64 -7.71 1.42
CA GLU A 111 -10.66 -8.13 0.48
C GLU A 111 -10.48 -7.50 -0.90
N LYS A 112 -9.63 -6.47 -1.01
CA LYS A 112 -9.43 -5.72 -2.25
C LYS A 112 -8.01 -5.20 -2.34
N VAL A 113 -7.48 -5.13 -3.56
CA VAL A 113 -6.19 -4.50 -3.84
C VAL A 113 -6.41 -3.48 -4.96
N LEU A 114 -6.08 -2.22 -4.67
CA LEU A 114 -6.07 -1.13 -5.65
C LEU A 114 -4.65 -1.01 -6.17
N LEU A 115 -4.41 -1.51 -7.36
CA LEU A 115 -3.08 -1.64 -7.94
C LEU A 115 -2.87 -0.62 -9.05
N THR A 116 -1.70 0.01 -9.05
CA THR A 116 -1.22 0.77 -10.21
C THR A 116 -0.13 -0.05 -10.85
N LYS A 117 -0.39 -0.58 -12.05
CA LYS A 117 0.60 -1.33 -12.80
C LYS A 117 1.35 -0.40 -13.72
N VAL A 118 2.66 -0.30 -13.52
CA VAL A 118 3.54 0.55 -14.33
C VAL A 118 4.31 -0.34 -15.30
N TYR A 119 4.22 -0.04 -16.58
CA TYR A 119 4.84 -0.82 -17.66
C TYR A 119 6.31 -0.42 -17.83
N ALA A 120 7.11 -0.75 -16.84
CA ALA A 120 8.54 -0.57 -16.78
C ALA A 120 9.11 -1.63 -15.84
N SER A 121 10.39 -1.93 -15.98
CA SER A 121 11.05 -2.99 -15.20
C SER A 121 12.37 -2.50 -14.59
N PRO A 122 12.35 -1.45 -13.75
CA PRO A 122 13.55 -1.03 -13.05
C PRO A 122 13.98 -2.10 -12.05
N GLU A 123 15.24 -2.06 -11.64
CA GLU A 123 15.74 -2.95 -10.61
C GLU A 123 14.97 -2.71 -9.30
N ALA A 124 14.57 -3.80 -8.64
CA ALA A 124 13.82 -3.76 -7.39
C ALA A 124 14.39 -4.75 -6.39
N ASP A 125 14.29 -4.42 -5.10
CA ASP A 125 14.63 -5.33 -4.00
C ASP A 125 13.46 -5.57 -3.04
N ALA A 126 12.35 -4.88 -3.24
CA ALA A 126 11.11 -5.12 -2.53
C ALA A 126 9.99 -5.40 -3.54
N PHE A 127 9.13 -6.37 -3.22
CA PHE A 127 8.11 -6.87 -4.14
C PHE A 127 6.76 -7.02 -3.47
N PHE A 128 5.72 -6.89 -4.28
CA PHE A 128 4.35 -7.25 -3.91
C PHE A 128 4.07 -8.66 -4.47
N PRO A 129 3.29 -9.49 -3.77
CA PRO A 129 2.95 -10.81 -4.30
C PRO A 129 2.27 -10.75 -5.66
N ASP A 130 2.63 -11.66 -6.57
CA ASP A 130 2.04 -11.74 -7.90
C ASP A 130 0.60 -12.23 -7.82
N LEU A 131 -0.35 -11.30 -7.92
CA LEU A 131 -1.77 -11.62 -7.81
C LEU A 131 -2.29 -12.38 -9.05
N ASP A 132 -1.62 -12.22 -10.20
CA ASP A 132 -2.02 -12.93 -11.42
C ASP A 132 -1.69 -14.43 -11.34
N ALA A 133 -0.72 -14.79 -10.50
CA ALA A 133 -0.34 -16.17 -10.25
C ALA A 133 -1.12 -16.80 -9.08
N ASP A 134 -1.94 -16.02 -8.38
CA ASP A 134 -2.67 -16.48 -7.19
C ASP A 134 -4.17 -16.67 -7.51
N PRO A 135 -4.68 -17.92 -7.47
CA PRO A 135 -6.09 -18.17 -7.78
C PRO A 135 -7.08 -17.58 -6.78
N ALA A 136 -6.62 -17.11 -5.63
CA ALA A 136 -7.48 -16.45 -4.63
C ALA A 136 -7.90 -15.03 -5.06
N TRP A 137 -7.26 -14.47 -6.10
CA TRP A 137 -7.51 -13.11 -6.57
C TRP A 137 -7.95 -13.08 -8.03
N LYS A 138 -8.79 -12.12 -8.37
CA LYS A 138 -9.21 -11.88 -9.76
C LYS A 138 -9.29 -10.38 -10.03
N VAL A 139 -9.13 -10.01 -11.28
CA VAL A 139 -9.33 -8.62 -11.72
C VAL A 139 -10.82 -8.30 -11.73
N ALA A 140 -11.21 -7.23 -11.02
CA ALA A 140 -12.58 -6.73 -11.01
C ALA A 140 -12.77 -5.61 -12.03
N SER A 141 -11.75 -4.75 -12.21
CA SER A 141 -11.81 -3.65 -13.18
C SER A 141 -10.41 -3.23 -13.59
N GLU A 142 -10.31 -2.67 -14.80
CA GLU A 142 -9.08 -2.11 -15.34
C GLU A 142 -9.38 -0.76 -15.95
N SER A 143 -8.51 0.22 -15.71
CA SER A 143 -8.60 1.50 -16.40
C SER A 143 -8.05 1.39 -17.83
N GLU A 144 -8.28 2.42 -18.61
CA GLU A 144 -7.54 2.61 -19.87
C GLU A 144 -6.04 2.77 -19.58
N LEU A 145 -5.22 2.61 -20.60
CA LEU A 145 -3.78 2.87 -20.52
C LEU A 145 -3.55 4.38 -20.40
N LEU A 146 -2.82 4.77 -19.34
CA LEU A 146 -2.48 6.15 -19.06
C LEU A 146 -0.98 6.36 -19.27
N GLU A 147 -0.55 7.63 -19.38
CA GLU A 147 0.85 7.96 -19.54
C GLU A 147 1.19 9.25 -18.80
N GLU A 148 2.35 9.29 -18.16
CA GLU A 148 2.92 10.48 -17.53
C GLU A 148 4.43 10.40 -17.62
N ASP A 149 5.05 11.46 -18.18
CA ASP A 149 6.52 11.56 -18.31
C ASP A 149 7.18 10.34 -18.97
N GLY A 150 6.51 9.76 -19.97
CA GLY A 150 7.01 8.59 -20.69
C GLY A 150 6.71 7.26 -20.01
N LEU A 151 6.14 7.25 -18.83
CA LEU A 151 5.73 6.02 -18.15
C LEU A 151 4.27 5.69 -18.47
N LYS A 152 4.03 4.49 -18.94
CA LYS A 152 2.69 3.97 -19.17
C LYS A 152 2.22 3.17 -17.97
N PHE A 153 0.97 3.35 -17.58
CA PHE A 153 0.43 2.67 -16.41
C PHE A 153 -1.08 2.49 -16.52
N GLN A 154 -1.63 1.60 -15.69
CA GLN A 154 -3.07 1.38 -15.55
C GLN A 154 -3.42 1.24 -14.08
N PHE A 155 -4.66 1.59 -13.73
CA PHE A 155 -5.24 1.27 -12.44
C PHE A 155 -6.02 -0.03 -12.58
N ILE A 156 -5.69 -1.02 -11.78
CA ILE A 156 -6.30 -2.35 -11.80
C ILE A 156 -6.79 -2.70 -10.40
N ASP A 157 -8.08 -2.99 -10.29
CA ASP A 157 -8.66 -3.41 -9.01
C ASP A 157 -8.76 -4.93 -8.98
N TYR A 158 -8.18 -5.52 -7.92
CA TYR A 158 -8.30 -6.95 -7.65
C TYR A 158 -9.24 -7.17 -6.48
N VAL A 159 -10.03 -8.23 -6.57
CA VAL A 159 -10.92 -8.67 -5.48
C VAL A 159 -10.71 -10.17 -5.27
N ARG A 160 -11.24 -10.70 -4.17
CA ARG A 160 -11.20 -12.13 -3.92
C ARG A 160 -11.99 -12.88 -5.00
N ALA A 161 -11.40 -13.96 -5.46
CA ALA A 161 -12.00 -14.81 -6.50
C ALA A 161 -13.19 -15.62 -5.96
#